data_978ad29ef1f405b9714027859546482e
#
_entry.id   978ad29ef1f405b9714027859546482e
#
_cell.length_a   1.000
_cell.length_b   1.000
_cell.length_c   1.000
_cell.angle_alpha   90.00
_cell.angle_beta   90.00
_cell.angle_gamma   90.00
#
_symmetry.space_group_name_H-M   'P 1'
#
loop_
_entity.id
_entity.type
_entity.pdbx_description
1 polymer ?
#
loop_
_entity_poly.entity_id
_entity_poly.type
_entity_poly.pdbx_seq_one_letter_code
_entity_poly.pdbx_strand_id
1 'polypeptide(L)'
;MWKKVKGSLFLQVLLALLIGVALGIIYPAFSLGLKPLGDGFISLIKMLIAPIVFCVVVLGIYGANDIKKMGKVGAKTILYFEVITTIALAMGIAVAYIFKPGVGMNINIHDLDAKDLNVYVGRAENISSTSDFLLNIIPKTFVSAFSNGDILQVLFIAILFGVSMLLIPNKLASNIHQ
;
A
#
# COMPACT_ATOMS: atom_id res chain seq x y z
N MET A 1 -19.26 20.53 -24.31
CA MET A 1 -18.39 20.43 -23.15
C MET A 1 -18.70 19.23 -22.25
N TRP A 2 -19.93 18.97 -21.89
CA TRP A 2 -20.37 17.83 -21.04
C TRP A 2 -20.04 16.43 -21.56
N LYS A 3 -20.05 16.20 -22.88
CA LYS A 3 -19.67 14.91 -23.49
C LYS A 3 -18.18 14.56 -23.33
N LYS A 4 -17.28 15.53 -23.26
CA LYS A 4 -15.85 15.31 -23.02
C LYS A 4 -15.54 14.99 -21.55
N VAL A 5 -16.33 15.52 -20.61
CA VAL A 5 -16.19 15.24 -19.17
C VAL A 5 -16.57 13.80 -18.85
N LYS A 6 -17.62 13.25 -19.51
CA LYS A 6 -18.05 11.86 -19.33
C LYS A 6 -17.06 10.81 -19.87
N GLY A 7 -16.12 11.20 -20.73
CA GLY A 7 -15.13 10.29 -21.33
C GLY A 7 -13.76 10.28 -20.65
N SER A 8 -13.47 11.20 -19.72
CA SER A 8 -12.17 11.30 -19.07
C SER A 8 -12.31 11.16 -17.55
N LEU A 9 -11.88 10.02 -17.02
CA LEU A 9 -11.79 9.75 -15.57
C LEU A 9 -11.01 10.85 -14.85
N PHE A 10 -9.91 11.31 -15.43
CA PHE A 10 -9.09 12.37 -14.88
C PHE A 10 -9.87 13.68 -14.67
N LEU A 11 -10.68 14.10 -15.65
CA LEU A 11 -11.47 15.31 -15.57
C LEU A 11 -12.57 15.21 -14.52
N GLN A 12 -13.18 14.03 -14.38
CA GLN A 12 -14.19 13.75 -13.33
C GLN A 12 -13.60 13.85 -11.93
N VAL A 13 -12.42 13.25 -11.72
CA VAL A 13 -11.72 13.30 -10.42
C VAL A 13 -11.31 14.75 -10.09
N LEU A 14 -10.80 15.50 -11.08
CA LEU A 14 -10.42 16.89 -10.88
C LEU A 14 -11.61 17.77 -10.51
N LEU A 15 -12.74 17.59 -11.19
CA LEU A 15 -13.98 18.32 -10.86
C LEU A 15 -14.51 17.94 -9.48
N ALA A 16 -14.52 16.64 -9.14
CA ALA A 16 -14.94 16.18 -7.81
C ALA A 16 -14.06 16.76 -6.70
N LEU A 17 -12.74 16.84 -6.93
CA LEU A 17 -11.81 17.46 -6.00
C LEU A 17 -12.09 18.96 -5.82
N LEU A 18 -12.29 19.70 -6.91
CA LEU A 18 -12.63 21.14 -6.84
C LEU A 18 -13.95 21.38 -6.10
N ILE A 19 -14.96 20.56 -6.37
CA ILE A 19 -16.27 20.62 -5.66
C ILE A 19 -16.06 20.31 -4.17
N GLY A 20 -15.28 19.27 -3.84
CA GLY A 20 -14.99 18.91 -2.45
C GLY A 20 -14.30 20.03 -1.68
N VAL A 21 -13.29 20.67 -2.29
CA VAL A 21 -12.59 21.83 -1.69
C VAL A 21 -13.56 23.00 -1.51
N ALA A 22 -14.34 23.33 -2.51
CA ALA A 22 -15.34 24.42 -2.42
C ALA A 22 -16.35 24.17 -1.31
N LEU A 23 -16.91 22.95 -1.20
CA LEU A 23 -17.82 22.56 -0.12
C LEU A 23 -17.15 22.63 1.26
N GLY A 24 -15.88 22.23 1.37
CA GLY A 24 -15.11 22.31 2.62
C GLY A 24 -14.93 23.73 3.12
N ILE A 25 -14.75 24.68 2.21
CA ILE A 25 -14.59 26.11 2.55
C ILE A 25 -15.93 26.76 2.85
N ILE A 26 -16.98 26.49 2.05
CA ILE A 26 -18.28 27.17 2.16
C ILE A 26 -19.13 26.58 3.31
N TYR A 27 -19.11 25.26 3.49
CA TYR A 27 -19.92 24.55 4.48
C TYR A 27 -19.08 23.55 5.32
N PRO A 28 -18.18 24.04 6.23
CA PRO A 28 -17.27 23.19 6.99
C PRO A 28 -17.98 22.11 7.82
N ALA A 29 -19.05 22.47 8.51
CA ALA A 29 -19.80 21.55 9.37
C ALA A 29 -20.44 20.39 8.58
N PHE A 30 -20.99 20.68 7.41
CA PHE A 30 -21.56 19.66 6.51
C PHE A 30 -20.45 18.75 5.95
N SER A 31 -19.33 19.32 5.56
CA SER A 31 -18.19 18.58 5.00
C SER A 31 -17.58 17.62 6.02
N LEU A 32 -17.49 18.02 7.29
CA LEU A 32 -17.08 17.13 8.38
C LEU A 32 -18.04 15.95 8.56
N GLY A 33 -19.35 16.16 8.36
CA GLY A 33 -20.35 15.08 8.38
C GLY A 33 -20.20 14.08 7.23
N LEU A 34 -19.52 14.43 6.14
CA LEU A 34 -19.22 13.52 5.01
C LEU A 34 -17.97 12.66 5.24
N LYS A 35 -17.15 12.94 6.25
CA LYS A 35 -15.94 12.17 6.57
C LYS A 35 -16.18 10.65 6.66
N PRO A 36 -17.26 10.13 7.31
CA PRO A 36 -17.51 8.69 7.36
C PRO A 36 -17.68 8.03 6.00
N LEU A 37 -18.19 8.77 4.99
CA LEU A 37 -18.30 8.24 3.62
C LEU A 37 -16.91 8.07 2.96
N GLY A 38 -16.02 9.03 3.19
CA GLY A 38 -14.62 8.94 2.73
C GLY A 38 -13.88 7.78 3.41
N ASP A 39 -14.01 7.68 4.73
CA ASP A 39 -13.39 6.62 5.52
C ASP A 39 -13.93 5.24 5.13
N GLY A 40 -15.23 5.13 4.87
CA GLY A 40 -15.88 3.92 4.37
C GLY A 40 -15.36 3.52 2.99
N PHE A 41 -15.23 4.47 2.07
CA PHE A 41 -14.66 4.23 0.74
C PHE A 41 -13.21 3.73 0.80
N ILE A 42 -12.37 4.37 1.63
CA ILE A 42 -10.99 3.95 1.84
C ILE A 42 -10.94 2.54 2.45
N SER A 43 -11.83 2.23 3.38
CA SER A 43 -11.92 0.91 4.01
C SER A 43 -12.29 -0.18 3.00
N LEU A 44 -13.23 0.10 2.09
CA LEU A 44 -13.59 -0.82 0.99
C LEU A 44 -12.40 -1.08 0.06
N ILE A 45 -11.65 -0.03 -0.30
CA ILE A 45 -10.44 -0.21 -1.13
C ILE A 45 -9.39 -1.04 -0.39
N LYS A 46 -9.13 -0.74 0.87
CA LYS A 46 -8.17 -1.50 1.69
C LYS A 46 -8.54 -2.98 1.79
N MET A 47 -9.82 -3.30 1.90
CA MET A 47 -10.30 -4.67 1.93
C MET A 47 -9.94 -5.45 0.65
N LEU A 48 -9.95 -4.79 -0.52
CA LEU A 48 -9.67 -5.43 -1.81
C LEU A 48 -8.17 -5.57 -2.09
N ILE A 49 -7.32 -4.76 -1.46
CA ILE A 49 -5.87 -4.73 -1.75
C ILE A 49 -5.24 -6.10 -1.44
N ALA A 50 -5.50 -6.69 -0.29
CA ALA A 50 -4.88 -7.94 0.14
C ALA A 50 -5.19 -9.12 -0.81
N PRO A 51 -6.45 -9.41 -1.19
CA PRO A 51 -6.78 -10.44 -2.18
C PRO A 51 -6.19 -10.17 -3.57
N ILE A 52 -6.21 -8.91 -4.02
CA ILE A 52 -5.64 -8.53 -5.33
C ILE A 52 -4.14 -8.78 -5.36
N VAL A 53 -3.41 -8.31 -4.34
CA VAL A 53 -1.96 -8.51 -4.23
C VAL A 53 -1.64 -10.00 -4.20
N PHE A 54 -2.38 -10.79 -3.41
CA PHE A 54 -2.22 -12.24 -3.37
C PHE A 54 -2.38 -12.87 -4.75
N CYS A 55 -3.49 -12.62 -5.43
CA CYS A 55 -3.75 -13.20 -6.75
C CYS A 55 -2.70 -12.78 -7.79
N VAL A 56 -2.35 -11.51 -7.84
CA VAL A 56 -1.37 -10.99 -8.81
C VAL A 56 0.00 -11.62 -8.59
N VAL A 57 0.44 -11.74 -7.34
CA VAL A 57 1.74 -12.34 -7.02
C VAL A 57 1.75 -13.83 -7.32
N VAL A 58 0.71 -14.58 -6.90
CA VAL A 58 0.59 -16.02 -7.20
C VAL A 58 0.60 -16.27 -8.70
N LEU A 59 -0.19 -15.53 -9.47
CA LEU A 59 -0.26 -15.67 -10.93
C LEU A 59 1.08 -15.27 -11.58
N GLY A 60 1.75 -14.24 -11.08
CA GLY A 60 3.07 -13.82 -11.56
C GLY A 60 4.13 -14.89 -11.37
N ILE A 61 4.12 -15.56 -10.21
CA ILE A 61 5.04 -16.65 -9.89
C ILE A 61 4.72 -17.89 -10.73
N TYR A 62 3.47 -18.30 -10.78
CA TYR A 62 3.04 -19.45 -11.57
C TYR A 62 3.32 -19.28 -13.07
N GLY A 63 3.10 -18.07 -13.60
CA GLY A 63 3.35 -17.76 -15.02
C GLY A 63 4.84 -17.71 -15.42
N ALA A 64 5.76 -17.69 -14.47
CA ALA A 64 7.19 -17.62 -14.75
C ALA A 64 7.81 -18.95 -15.29
N ASN A 65 7.14 -20.09 -15.13
CA ASN A 65 7.52 -21.43 -15.60
C ASN A 65 8.91 -21.94 -15.22
N ASP A 66 9.74 -21.14 -14.53
CA ASP A 66 11.11 -21.47 -14.15
C ASP A 66 11.52 -20.76 -12.85
N ILE A 67 11.65 -21.53 -11.77
CA ILE A 67 12.00 -21.03 -10.43
C ILE A 67 13.38 -20.33 -10.44
N LYS A 68 14.36 -20.84 -11.19
CA LYS A 68 15.71 -20.25 -11.23
C LYS A 68 15.70 -18.88 -11.90
N LYS A 69 14.97 -18.74 -13.01
CA LYS A 69 14.80 -17.45 -13.68
C LYS A 69 14.06 -16.47 -12.77
N MET A 70 13.00 -16.92 -12.11
CA MET A 70 12.22 -16.10 -11.19
C MET A 70 13.08 -15.62 -10.00
N GLY A 71 13.84 -16.50 -9.36
CA GLY A 71 14.75 -16.12 -8.28
C GLY A 71 15.80 -15.09 -8.72
N LYS A 72 16.35 -15.23 -9.92
CA LYS A 72 17.32 -14.27 -10.49
C LYS A 72 16.68 -12.91 -10.78
N VAL A 73 15.46 -12.90 -11.32
CA VAL A 73 14.68 -11.65 -11.55
C VAL A 73 14.31 -11.02 -10.23
N GLY A 74 13.81 -11.81 -9.27
CA GLY A 74 13.45 -11.33 -7.93
C GLY A 74 14.62 -10.66 -7.22
N ALA A 75 15.79 -11.31 -7.19
CA ALA A 75 16.99 -10.74 -6.58
C ALA A 75 17.43 -9.42 -7.24
N LYS A 76 17.39 -9.35 -8.59
CA LYS A 76 17.67 -8.10 -9.31
C LYS A 76 16.66 -7.00 -9.02
N THR A 77 15.39 -7.36 -8.89
CA THR A 77 14.31 -6.42 -8.57
C THR A 77 14.49 -5.83 -7.17
N ILE A 78 14.81 -6.67 -6.18
CA ILE A 78 15.07 -6.21 -4.81
C ILE A 78 16.25 -5.24 -4.79
N LEU A 79 17.36 -5.60 -5.43
CA LEU A 79 18.54 -4.73 -5.52
C LEU A 79 18.22 -3.39 -6.20
N TYR A 80 17.46 -3.43 -7.30
CA TYR A 80 17.01 -2.23 -8.00
C TYR A 80 16.15 -1.33 -7.12
N PHE A 81 15.18 -1.92 -6.42
CA PHE A 81 14.32 -1.19 -5.49
C PHE A 81 15.12 -0.55 -4.35
N GLU A 82 16.08 -1.26 -3.76
CA GLU A 82 16.92 -0.74 -2.69
C GLU A 82 17.72 0.49 -3.15
N VAL A 83 18.36 0.40 -4.32
CA VAL A 83 19.14 1.51 -4.88
C VAL A 83 18.24 2.72 -5.17
N ILE A 84 17.10 2.51 -5.85
CA ILE A 84 16.19 3.61 -6.20
C ILE A 84 15.56 4.23 -4.96
N THR A 85 15.15 3.43 -3.97
CA THR A 85 14.58 3.94 -2.72
C THR A 85 15.59 4.76 -1.93
N THR A 86 16.85 4.31 -1.85
CA THR A 86 17.92 5.07 -1.20
C THR A 86 18.16 6.42 -1.88
N ILE A 87 18.20 6.45 -3.22
CA ILE A 87 18.35 7.69 -3.99
C ILE A 87 17.13 8.60 -3.75
N ALA A 88 15.91 8.06 -3.79
CA ALA A 88 14.68 8.83 -3.55
C ALA A 88 14.66 9.44 -2.15
N LEU A 89 15.09 8.68 -1.14
CA LEU A 89 15.19 9.15 0.24
C LEU A 89 16.20 10.30 0.36
N ALA A 90 17.38 10.13 -0.23
CA ALA A 90 18.42 11.16 -0.25
C ALA A 90 17.92 12.45 -0.94
N MET A 91 17.24 12.30 -2.08
CA MET A 91 16.61 13.45 -2.76
C MET A 91 15.52 14.11 -1.91
N GLY A 92 14.66 13.32 -1.24
CA GLY A 92 13.62 13.86 -0.36
C GLY A 92 14.21 14.68 0.78
N ILE A 93 15.27 14.18 1.43
CA ILE A 93 15.99 14.89 2.48
C ILE A 93 16.63 16.17 1.93
N ALA A 94 17.29 16.12 0.77
CA ALA A 94 17.90 17.28 0.14
C ALA A 94 16.86 18.38 -0.17
N VAL A 95 15.73 18.01 -0.75
CA VAL A 95 14.60 18.91 -1.03
C VAL A 95 14.07 19.54 0.26
N ALA A 96 13.88 18.76 1.32
CA ALA A 96 13.41 19.25 2.61
C ALA A 96 14.40 20.25 3.24
N TYR A 97 15.70 20.02 3.10
CA TYR A 97 16.74 20.92 3.59
C TYR A 97 16.83 22.23 2.79
N ILE A 98 16.64 22.16 1.46
CA ILE A 98 16.73 23.33 0.57
C ILE A 98 15.48 24.21 0.72
N PHE A 99 14.30 23.61 0.61
CA PHE A 99 13.04 24.37 0.58
C PHE A 99 12.48 24.68 1.97
N LYS A 100 12.92 23.96 3.02
CA LYS A 100 12.50 24.17 4.41
C LYS A 100 10.98 24.44 4.54
N PRO A 101 10.11 23.55 4.09
CA PRO A 101 8.66 23.81 3.95
C PRO A 101 7.96 24.14 5.28
N GLY A 102 8.60 23.90 6.42
CA GLY A 102 8.05 24.22 7.75
C GLY A 102 8.50 25.56 8.33
N VAL A 103 9.39 26.29 7.67
CA VAL A 103 9.90 27.57 8.21
C VAL A 103 8.82 28.66 8.11
N GLY A 104 8.46 29.24 9.26
CA GLY A 104 7.44 30.29 9.36
C GLY A 104 6.03 29.79 9.67
N MET A 105 5.80 28.50 9.80
CA MET A 105 4.48 27.97 10.19
C MET A 105 4.11 28.28 11.66
N ASN A 106 5.08 28.57 12.54
CA ASN A 106 4.87 28.91 13.96
C ASN A 106 3.79 28.09 14.67
N ILE A 107 3.67 26.82 14.29
CA ILE A 107 2.68 25.90 14.86
C ILE A 107 3.14 25.53 16.26
N ASN A 108 2.27 25.74 17.24
CA ASN A 108 2.51 25.31 18.61
C ASN A 108 2.42 23.77 18.67
N ILE A 109 3.46 23.10 19.13
CA ILE A 109 3.52 21.63 19.18
C ILE A 109 2.39 21.05 20.02
N HIS A 110 1.86 21.82 21.00
CA HIS A 110 0.75 21.44 21.85
C HIS A 110 -0.61 21.44 21.14
N ASP A 111 -0.74 22.14 20.01
CA ASP A 111 -1.99 22.23 19.24
C ASP A 111 -2.08 21.14 18.15
N LEU A 112 -1.01 20.36 17.97
CA LEU A 112 -1.01 19.25 17.01
C LEU A 112 -1.73 18.04 17.63
N ASP A 113 -2.79 17.58 17.00
CA ASP A 113 -3.45 16.33 17.38
C ASP A 113 -2.53 15.14 17.05
N ALA A 114 -1.79 14.72 18.08
CA ALA A 114 -0.82 13.63 17.98
C ALA A 114 -1.47 12.23 17.82
N LYS A 115 -2.81 12.14 17.77
CA LYS A 115 -3.52 10.84 17.68
C LYS A 115 -3.12 10.04 16.44
N ASP A 116 -3.00 10.71 15.31
CA ASP A 116 -2.58 10.06 14.07
C ASP A 116 -1.10 9.65 14.11
N LEU A 117 -0.25 10.42 14.80
CA LEU A 117 1.17 10.08 15.00
C LEU A 117 1.34 8.87 15.93
N ASN A 118 0.50 8.72 16.95
CA ASN A 118 0.58 7.59 17.89
C ASN A 118 0.42 6.23 17.19
N VAL A 119 -0.31 6.16 16.08
CA VAL A 119 -0.42 4.95 15.27
C VAL A 119 0.92 4.58 14.63
N TYR A 120 1.68 5.56 14.18
CA TYR A 120 3.00 5.34 13.56
C TYR A 120 4.08 5.10 14.61
N VAL A 121 4.06 5.86 15.71
CA VAL A 121 4.98 5.69 16.84
C VAL A 121 4.77 4.32 17.50
N GLY A 122 3.52 3.91 17.76
CA GLY A 122 3.23 2.61 18.32
C GLY A 122 3.64 1.44 17.40
N ARG A 123 3.62 1.62 16.07
CA ARG A 123 4.17 0.63 15.13
C ARG A 123 5.70 0.60 15.17
N ALA A 124 6.35 1.75 15.29
CA ALA A 124 7.80 1.84 15.39
C ALA A 124 8.32 1.25 16.71
N GLU A 125 7.62 1.50 17.82
CA GLU A 125 7.97 0.95 19.14
C GLU A 125 7.78 -0.56 19.24
N ASN A 126 6.81 -1.12 18.51
CA ASN A 126 6.61 -2.57 18.40
C ASN A 126 7.68 -3.29 17.56
N ILE A 127 8.50 -2.55 16.80
CA ILE A 127 9.66 -3.10 16.07
C ILE A 127 10.90 -2.84 16.93
N SER A 128 10.96 -3.48 18.10
CA SER A 128 12.06 -3.28 19.05
C SER A 128 13.37 -3.95 18.62
N SER A 129 13.32 -4.92 17.68
CA SER A 129 14.53 -5.55 17.14
C SER A 129 14.32 -6.00 15.69
N THR A 130 15.43 -6.15 14.95
CA THR A 130 15.43 -6.73 13.59
C THR A 130 14.84 -8.14 13.58
N SER A 131 15.03 -8.88 14.67
CA SER A 131 14.46 -10.23 14.85
C SER A 131 12.94 -10.20 14.91
N ASP A 132 12.37 -9.25 15.65
CA ASP A 132 10.92 -9.11 15.78
C ASP A 132 10.28 -8.70 14.45
N PHE A 133 10.96 -7.85 13.68
CA PHE A 133 10.53 -7.51 12.33
C PHE A 133 10.47 -8.75 11.42
N LEU A 134 11.52 -9.56 11.40
CA LEU A 134 11.56 -10.77 10.59
C LEU A 134 10.52 -11.80 11.02
N LEU A 135 10.30 -11.97 12.32
CA LEU A 135 9.26 -12.87 12.84
C LEU A 135 7.85 -12.39 12.51
N ASN A 136 7.63 -11.07 12.48
CA ASN A 136 6.35 -10.48 12.12
C ASN A 136 5.98 -10.63 10.63
N ILE A 137 6.92 -10.99 9.76
CA ILE A 137 6.64 -11.34 8.36
C ILE A 137 5.81 -12.62 8.30
N ILE A 138 6.01 -13.54 9.25
CA ILE A 138 5.31 -14.82 9.30
C ILE A 138 3.97 -14.60 10.02
N PRO A 139 2.83 -14.75 9.34
CA PRO A 139 1.53 -14.58 9.98
C PRO A 139 1.23 -15.71 10.95
N LYS A 140 0.49 -15.40 12.01
CA LYS A 140 0.05 -16.42 12.99
C LYS A 140 -0.92 -17.43 12.38
N THR A 141 -1.75 -16.99 11.44
CA THR A 141 -2.66 -17.83 10.65
C THR A 141 -2.78 -17.28 9.23
N PHE A 142 -3.15 -18.15 8.28
CA PHE A 142 -3.38 -17.74 6.89
C PHE A 142 -4.40 -16.59 6.80
N VAL A 143 -5.51 -16.72 7.51
CA VAL A 143 -6.61 -15.74 7.49
C VAL A 143 -6.22 -14.42 8.15
N SER A 144 -5.38 -14.44 9.19
CA SER A 144 -4.99 -13.22 9.91
C SER A 144 -4.23 -12.23 9.03
N ALA A 145 -3.45 -12.71 8.08
CA ALA A 145 -2.74 -11.85 7.14
C ALA A 145 -3.70 -11.01 6.29
N PHE A 146 -4.81 -11.61 5.84
CA PHE A 146 -5.83 -10.91 5.04
C PHE A 146 -6.71 -10.02 5.91
N SER A 147 -7.13 -10.47 7.08
CA SER A 147 -8.01 -9.71 7.97
C SER A 147 -7.34 -8.49 8.58
N ASN A 148 -6.05 -8.59 8.89
CA ASN A 148 -5.27 -7.46 9.44
C ASN A 148 -4.83 -6.47 8.34
N GLY A 149 -4.91 -6.88 7.07
CA GLY A 149 -4.48 -6.05 5.93
C GLY A 149 -2.96 -5.82 5.90
N ASP A 150 -2.18 -6.70 6.50
CA ASP A 150 -0.72 -6.62 6.48
C ASP A 150 -0.19 -7.15 5.14
N ILE A 151 0.14 -6.21 4.25
CA ILE A 151 0.58 -6.50 2.89
C ILE A 151 1.83 -7.39 2.87
N LEU A 152 2.74 -7.24 3.83
CA LEU A 152 3.98 -8.02 3.90
C LEU A 152 3.69 -9.49 4.22
N GLN A 153 2.78 -9.76 5.15
CA GLN A 153 2.32 -11.11 5.48
C GLN A 153 1.56 -11.74 4.32
N VAL A 154 0.70 -10.97 3.64
CA VAL A 154 -0.02 -11.43 2.44
C VAL A 154 0.96 -11.79 1.33
N LEU A 155 1.99 -10.96 1.11
CA LEU A 155 3.03 -11.20 0.11
C LEU A 155 3.82 -12.47 0.43
N PHE A 156 4.18 -12.68 1.69
CA PHE A 156 4.87 -13.91 2.14
C PHE A 156 4.05 -15.17 1.82
N ILE A 157 2.77 -15.18 2.17
CA ILE A 157 1.87 -16.29 1.85
C ILE A 157 1.71 -16.48 0.34
N ALA A 158 1.58 -15.38 -0.42
CA ALA A 158 1.43 -15.43 -1.86
C ALA A 158 2.66 -16.04 -2.55
N ILE A 159 3.86 -15.72 -2.07
CA ILE A 159 5.11 -16.32 -2.57
C ILE A 159 5.14 -17.81 -2.28
N LEU A 160 4.86 -18.21 -1.04
CA LEU A 160 4.85 -19.64 -0.66
C LEU A 160 3.83 -20.42 -1.49
N PHE A 161 2.63 -19.88 -1.65
CA PHE A 161 1.57 -20.51 -2.42
C PHE A 161 1.91 -20.59 -3.91
N GLY A 162 2.42 -19.50 -4.50
CA GLY A 162 2.84 -19.46 -5.90
C GLY A 162 3.97 -20.43 -6.22
N VAL A 163 4.97 -20.52 -5.33
CA VAL A 163 6.08 -21.49 -5.46
C VAL A 163 5.55 -22.93 -5.32
N SER A 164 4.66 -23.17 -4.38
CA SER A 164 4.04 -24.50 -4.22
C SER A 164 3.27 -24.93 -5.47
N MET A 165 2.49 -24.02 -6.06
CA MET A 165 1.77 -24.29 -7.32
C MET A 165 2.73 -24.60 -8.48
N LEU A 166 3.86 -23.91 -8.55
CA LEU A 166 4.86 -24.12 -9.59
C LEU A 166 5.57 -25.50 -9.45
N LEU A 167 5.64 -26.04 -8.23
CA LEU A 167 6.23 -27.36 -7.93
C LEU A 167 5.26 -28.52 -8.19
N ILE A 168 3.97 -28.26 -8.31
CA ILE A 168 2.97 -29.32 -8.57
C ILE A 168 3.10 -29.78 -10.03
N PRO A 169 3.20 -31.12 -10.29
CA PRO A 169 3.24 -31.62 -11.65
C PRO A 169 2.02 -31.22 -12.47
N ASN A 170 2.23 -30.83 -13.74
CA ASN A 170 1.21 -30.29 -14.66
C ASN A 170 -0.11 -31.08 -14.74
N LYS A 171 -0.10 -32.39 -14.47
CA LYS A 171 -1.32 -33.23 -14.48
C LYS A 171 -2.31 -32.90 -13.35
N LEU A 172 -1.84 -32.36 -12.23
CA LEU A 172 -2.69 -31.94 -11.11
C LEU A 172 -3.06 -30.44 -11.22
N ALA A 173 -2.18 -29.64 -11.80
CA ALA A 173 -2.39 -28.20 -11.98
C ALA A 173 -3.56 -27.91 -12.93
N SER A 174 -3.80 -28.74 -13.96
CA SER A 174 -4.92 -28.56 -14.89
C SER A 174 -6.30 -28.72 -14.23
N ASN A 175 -6.40 -29.48 -13.16
CA ASN A 175 -7.67 -29.71 -12.43
C ASN A 175 -7.98 -28.60 -11.41
N ILE A 176 -6.99 -27.77 -11.06
CA ILE A 176 -7.17 -26.65 -10.11
C ILE A 176 -7.51 -25.36 -10.87
N HIS A 177 -7.25 -25.35 -12.18
CA HIS A 177 -7.44 -24.18 -13.04
C HIS A 177 -8.85 -24.11 -13.68
N GLN A 178 -9.70 -25.13 -13.48
CA GLN A 178 -11.11 -25.16 -13.87
C GLN A 178 -12.00 -24.77 -12.68
#